data_df0b2a5ea14ebf21c45480728624236f
#
_entry.id   df0b2a5ea14ebf21c45480728624236f
#
_cell.length_a   1.000
_cell.length_b   1.000
_cell.length_c   1.000
_cell.angle_alpha   90.00
_cell.angle_beta   90.00
_cell.angle_gamma   90.00
#
_symmetry.space_group_name_H-M   'P 1'
#
loop_
_entity.id
_entity.type
_entity.pdbx_description
1 polymer ?
#
loop_
_entity_poly.entity_id
_entity_poly.type
_entity_poly.pdbx_seq_one_letter_code
_entity_poly.pdbx_strand_id
1 'polypeptide(L)'
;MGAIELTPLPLDWESETLVWTPQWPLTKQKLVALTQLLNEQLQKAHIEPSFSPWNYPVFVIKKKSGKWRMLIDLRNVNNTMLPMGPLQSGLPSPSVVPKGWSVVIIDLQDCFFTIPLHPKDRKCFAFSVPSINHMAPVKRFQWKVLPQGMMNSPTVCQYLLSVLLQPIRYKYPTAFILHYMDDILLSMESEL
;
A
#
# COMPACT_ATOMS: atom_id res chain seq x y z
N MET A 1 -19.33 15.43 -8.40
CA MET A 1 -17.87 15.36 -8.28
C MET A 1 -17.45 14.00 -8.81
N GLY A 2 -16.86 13.93 -10.02
CA GLY A 2 -16.42 12.66 -10.60
C GLY A 2 -15.28 12.07 -9.78
N ALA A 3 -15.40 10.81 -9.38
CA ALA A 3 -14.27 10.08 -8.83
C ALA A 3 -13.19 10.02 -9.92
N ILE A 4 -11.96 10.41 -9.58
CA ILE A 4 -10.83 10.22 -10.48
C ILE A 4 -10.55 8.72 -10.51
N GLU A 5 -10.85 8.05 -11.61
CA GLU A 5 -10.48 6.66 -11.82
C GLU A 5 -8.95 6.59 -11.97
N LEU A 6 -8.30 6.04 -10.96
CA LEU A 6 -6.87 5.74 -11.03
C LEU A 6 -6.67 4.50 -11.90
N THR A 7 -6.01 4.67 -13.03
CA THR A 7 -5.61 3.53 -13.87
C THR A 7 -4.47 2.78 -13.16
N PRO A 8 -4.67 1.49 -12.82
CA PRO A 8 -3.63 0.71 -12.16
C PRO A 8 -2.41 0.56 -13.07
N LEU A 9 -1.22 0.83 -12.51
CA LEU A 9 0.03 0.63 -13.23
C LEU A 9 0.42 -0.86 -13.20
N PRO A 10 0.79 -1.45 -14.35
CA PRO A 10 1.33 -2.81 -14.37
C PRO A 10 2.71 -2.82 -13.72
N LEU A 11 3.03 -3.95 -13.08
CA LEU A 11 4.36 -4.21 -12.52
C LEU A 11 5.19 -5.00 -13.54
N ASP A 12 6.49 -4.73 -13.57
CA ASP A 12 7.44 -5.50 -14.34
C ASP A 12 8.12 -6.54 -13.45
N TRP A 13 8.22 -7.76 -13.97
CA TRP A 13 8.74 -8.91 -13.25
C TRP A 13 10.03 -9.38 -13.90
N GLU A 14 11.07 -9.64 -13.10
CA GLU A 14 12.36 -10.15 -13.58
C GLU A 14 12.22 -11.58 -14.13
N SER A 15 11.31 -12.35 -13.55
CA SER A 15 11.00 -13.70 -13.98
C SER A 15 9.54 -14.05 -13.72
N GLU A 16 9.01 -15.00 -14.50
CA GLU A 16 7.69 -15.60 -14.25
C GLU A 16 7.75 -16.74 -13.21
N THR A 17 8.88 -16.85 -12.50
CA THR A 17 9.08 -17.89 -11.50
C THR A 17 8.10 -17.75 -10.37
N LEU A 18 7.32 -18.79 -10.14
CA LEU A 18 6.35 -18.84 -9.09
C LEU A 18 7.02 -18.81 -7.71
N VAL A 19 6.60 -17.90 -6.86
CA VAL A 19 7.06 -17.81 -5.46
C VAL A 19 6.06 -18.48 -4.54
N TRP A 20 6.54 -19.51 -3.83
CA TRP A 20 5.78 -20.17 -2.77
C TRP A 20 6.59 -20.18 -1.49
N THR A 21 6.22 -19.32 -0.54
CA THR A 21 6.77 -19.34 0.82
C THR A 21 5.70 -19.85 1.77
N PRO A 22 5.95 -20.95 2.51
CA PRO A 22 4.98 -21.54 3.43
C PRO A 22 4.53 -20.55 4.50
N GLN A 23 3.25 -20.65 4.89
CA GLN A 23 2.72 -19.88 6.02
C GLN A 23 3.39 -20.31 7.33
N TRP A 24 3.84 -19.37 8.11
CA TRP A 24 4.42 -19.62 9.43
C TRP A 24 3.36 -20.08 10.44
N PRO A 25 3.72 -20.93 11.40
CA PRO A 25 2.82 -21.31 12.47
C PRO A 25 2.35 -20.08 13.27
N LEU A 26 1.06 -20.04 13.55
CA LEU A 26 0.45 -18.97 14.35
C LEU A 26 -0.16 -19.58 15.61
N THR A 27 0.00 -18.91 16.75
CA THR A 27 -0.72 -19.28 17.96
C THR A 27 -2.22 -19.05 17.77
N LYS A 28 -3.05 -19.76 18.53
CA LYS A 28 -4.53 -19.60 18.48
C LYS A 28 -4.94 -18.12 18.62
N GLN A 29 -4.32 -17.40 19.56
CA GLN A 29 -4.60 -15.97 19.77
C GLN A 29 -4.28 -15.12 18.54
N LYS A 30 -3.12 -15.35 17.92
CA LYS A 30 -2.70 -14.63 16.69
C LYS A 30 -3.61 -14.98 15.51
N LEU A 31 -4.06 -16.23 15.42
CA LEU A 31 -4.94 -16.66 14.34
C LEU A 31 -6.34 -16.03 14.45
N VAL A 32 -6.88 -15.91 15.67
CA VAL A 32 -8.13 -15.18 15.92
C VAL A 32 -7.98 -13.71 15.52
N ALA A 33 -6.91 -13.06 15.96
CA ALA A 33 -6.64 -11.67 15.60
C ALA A 33 -6.48 -11.48 14.08
N LEU A 34 -5.74 -12.39 13.41
CA LEU A 34 -5.58 -12.35 11.96
C LEU A 34 -6.93 -12.51 11.26
N THR A 35 -7.79 -13.42 11.71
CA THR A 35 -9.13 -13.63 11.12
C THR A 35 -10.00 -12.37 11.21
N GLN A 36 -9.96 -11.65 12.33
CA GLN A 36 -10.67 -10.38 12.50
C GLN A 36 -10.16 -9.31 11.50
N LEU A 37 -8.83 -9.13 11.43
CA LEU A 37 -8.21 -8.17 10.52
C LEU A 37 -8.50 -8.51 9.04
N LEU A 38 -8.53 -9.80 8.69
CA LEU A 38 -8.88 -10.24 7.33
C LEU A 38 -10.33 -9.92 6.97
N ASN A 39 -11.25 -10.10 7.90
CA ASN A 39 -12.65 -9.74 7.68
C ASN A 39 -12.80 -8.23 7.43
N GLU A 40 -12.04 -7.39 8.14
CA GLU A 40 -11.99 -5.95 7.88
C GLU A 40 -11.45 -5.64 6.48
N GLN A 41 -10.38 -6.33 6.03
CA GLN A 41 -9.84 -6.14 4.68
C GLN A 41 -10.82 -6.61 3.60
N LEU A 42 -11.54 -7.69 3.82
CA LEU A 42 -12.60 -8.17 2.92
C LEU A 42 -13.77 -7.17 2.82
N GLN A 43 -14.23 -6.65 3.96
CA GLN A 43 -15.31 -5.64 4.00
C GLN A 43 -14.92 -4.35 3.26
N LYS A 44 -13.65 -3.95 3.35
CA LYS A 44 -13.09 -2.80 2.61
C LYS A 44 -12.78 -3.12 1.15
N ALA A 45 -13.01 -4.35 0.69
CA ALA A 45 -12.67 -4.85 -0.65
C ALA A 45 -11.18 -4.69 -1.02
N HIS A 46 -10.27 -4.67 -0.04
CA HIS A 46 -8.83 -4.62 -0.27
C HIS A 46 -8.24 -5.95 -0.69
N ILE A 47 -8.88 -7.05 -0.31
CA ILE A 47 -8.52 -8.42 -0.68
C ILE A 47 -9.73 -9.16 -1.26
N GLU A 48 -9.47 -10.23 -2.00
CA GLU A 48 -10.47 -11.12 -2.57
C GLU A 48 -10.04 -12.59 -2.43
N PRO A 49 -10.95 -13.58 -2.49
CA PRO A 49 -10.59 -14.98 -2.57
C PRO A 49 -9.68 -15.27 -3.75
N SER A 50 -8.74 -16.23 -3.59
CA SER A 50 -7.74 -16.53 -4.60
C SER A 50 -7.51 -18.03 -4.78
N PHE A 51 -7.27 -18.43 -6.03
CA PHE A 51 -6.76 -19.75 -6.41
C PHE A 51 -5.33 -19.66 -6.97
N SER A 52 -4.66 -18.51 -6.80
CA SER A 52 -3.32 -18.29 -7.28
C SER A 52 -2.33 -19.30 -6.71
N PRO A 53 -1.37 -19.80 -7.50
CA PRO A 53 -0.31 -20.68 -7.01
C PRO A 53 0.78 -19.93 -6.21
N TRP A 54 0.76 -18.61 -6.17
CA TRP A 54 1.69 -17.81 -5.38
C TRP A 54 1.32 -17.84 -3.90
N ASN A 55 2.32 -17.76 -3.00
CA ASN A 55 2.08 -17.69 -1.57
C ASN A 55 3.22 -17.00 -0.82
N TYR A 56 2.86 -16.16 0.14
CA TYR A 56 3.78 -15.60 1.12
C TYR A 56 3.16 -15.64 2.53
N PRO A 57 3.98 -15.66 3.59
CA PRO A 57 3.47 -15.75 4.94
C PRO A 57 2.89 -14.41 5.41
N VAL A 58 1.79 -14.53 6.16
CA VAL A 58 1.16 -13.41 6.88
C VAL A 58 1.28 -13.65 8.38
N PHE A 59 1.42 -12.58 9.15
CA PHE A 59 1.50 -12.66 10.60
C PHE A 59 0.91 -11.42 11.26
N VAL A 60 0.74 -11.48 12.57
CA VAL A 60 0.21 -10.35 13.33
C VAL A 60 1.15 -9.99 14.47
N ILE A 61 1.25 -8.70 14.71
CA ILE A 61 1.97 -8.13 15.87
C ILE A 61 1.02 -7.26 16.69
N LYS A 62 1.30 -7.17 17.98
CA LYS A 62 0.59 -6.28 18.88
C LYS A 62 1.30 -4.93 18.94
N LYS A 63 0.61 -3.85 18.58
CA LYS A 63 1.13 -2.47 18.71
C LYS A 63 1.26 -2.08 20.18
N LYS A 64 2.04 -1.04 20.49
CA LYS A 64 2.11 -0.44 21.84
C LYS A 64 0.71 -0.02 22.37
N SER A 65 -0.19 0.36 21.48
CA SER A 65 -1.59 0.69 21.81
C SER A 65 -2.48 -0.53 22.17
N GLY A 66 -1.93 -1.74 22.17
CA GLY A 66 -2.68 -2.98 22.41
C GLY A 66 -3.43 -3.53 21.18
N LYS A 67 -3.58 -2.75 20.10
CA LYS A 67 -4.25 -3.18 18.86
C LYS A 67 -3.36 -4.13 18.06
N TRP A 68 -3.98 -5.10 17.38
CA TRP A 68 -3.29 -5.99 16.45
C TRP A 68 -3.05 -5.29 15.10
N ARG A 69 -1.95 -5.63 14.45
CA ARG A 69 -1.62 -5.22 13.08
C ARG A 69 -1.22 -6.45 12.28
N MET A 70 -1.83 -6.62 11.11
CA MET A 70 -1.41 -7.61 10.12
C MET A 70 -0.18 -7.12 9.39
N LEU A 71 0.78 -8.02 9.22
CA LEU A 71 1.99 -7.84 8.44
C LEU A 71 2.11 -8.97 7.43
N ILE A 72 2.80 -8.70 6.34
CA ILE A 72 3.04 -9.63 5.25
C ILE A 72 4.53 -9.67 4.93
N ASP A 73 5.05 -10.85 4.59
CA ASP A 73 6.44 -10.99 4.18
C ASP A 73 6.55 -11.15 2.66
N LEU A 74 6.79 -10.07 1.99
CA LEU A 74 6.92 -10.01 0.53
C LEU A 74 8.37 -10.08 0.04
N ARG A 75 9.35 -10.38 0.89
CA ARG A 75 10.77 -10.36 0.49
C ARG A 75 11.04 -11.23 -0.74
N ASN A 76 10.54 -12.47 -0.75
CA ASN A 76 10.73 -13.37 -1.88
C ASN A 76 9.95 -12.92 -3.14
N VAL A 77 8.78 -12.30 -2.98
CA VAL A 77 8.02 -11.70 -4.09
C VAL A 77 8.76 -10.48 -4.63
N ASN A 78 9.27 -9.61 -3.76
CA ASN A 78 10.04 -8.43 -4.16
C ASN A 78 11.30 -8.80 -4.94
N ASN A 79 11.95 -9.93 -4.62
CA ASN A 79 13.14 -10.42 -5.33
C ASN A 79 12.87 -10.86 -6.78
N THR A 80 11.61 -11.03 -7.17
CA THR A 80 11.22 -11.37 -8.54
C THR A 80 10.65 -10.18 -9.31
N MET A 81 10.57 -9.02 -8.65
CA MET A 81 10.01 -7.79 -9.22
C MET A 81 11.12 -6.84 -9.66
N LEU A 82 10.97 -6.23 -10.82
CA LEU A 82 11.86 -5.16 -11.25
C LEU A 82 11.52 -3.86 -10.50
N PRO A 83 12.53 -3.13 -10.00
CA PRO A 83 12.30 -1.83 -9.40
C PRO A 83 11.85 -0.82 -10.47
N MET A 84 10.74 -0.13 -10.22
CA MET A 84 10.23 0.90 -11.14
C MET A 84 11.12 2.15 -11.18
N GLY A 85 12.08 2.26 -10.25
CA GLY A 85 12.86 3.50 -10.10
C GLY A 85 11.98 4.69 -9.68
N PRO A 86 12.51 5.90 -9.73
CA PRO A 86 11.74 7.11 -9.43
C PRO A 86 10.86 7.46 -10.63
N LEU A 87 9.54 7.22 -10.54
CA LEU A 87 8.57 7.68 -11.54
C LEU A 87 8.31 9.19 -11.48
N GLN A 88 8.81 9.85 -10.44
CA GLN A 88 8.78 11.29 -10.25
C GLN A 88 10.16 11.77 -9.86
N SER A 89 10.65 12.82 -10.52
CA SER A 89 11.93 13.44 -10.18
C SER A 89 11.86 14.14 -8.83
N GLY A 90 12.78 13.76 -7.95
CA GLY A 90 13.17 14.49 -6.74
C GLY A 90 12.07 14.71 -5.70
N LEU A 91 12.48 14.55 -4.44
CA LEU A 91 11.73 15.11 -3.32
C LEU A 91 12.04 16.59 -3.27
N PRO A 92 11.04 17.48 -3.39
CA PRO A 92 11.28 18.90 -3.14
C PRO A 92 11.71 19.05 -1.68
N SER A 93 12.84 19.71 -1.45
CA SER A 93 13.29 20.01 -0.10
C SER A 93 12.28 20.93 0.59
N PRO A 94 11.85 20.64 1.84
CA PRO A 94 11.04 21.57 2.62
C PRO A 94 11.68 22.97 2.79
N SER A 95 13.00 23.06 2.57
CA SER A 95 13.73 24.34 2.62
C SER A 95 13.37 25.33 1.51
N VAL A 96 12.62 24.90 0.48
CA VAL A 96 12.11 25.80 -0.56
C VAL A 96 10.93 26.65 -0.07
N VAL A 97 10.31 26.28 1.04
CA VAL A 97 9.22 27.07 1.66
C VAL A 97 9.82 28.31 2.30
N PRO A 98 9.35 29.53 1.94
CA PRO A 98 9.85 30.77 2.52
C PRO A 98 9.65 30.83 4.02
N LYS A 99 10.62 31.47 4.72
CA LYS A 99 10.51 31.66 6.16
C LYS A 99 9.31 32.55 6.50
N GLY A 100 8.54 32.16 7.53
CA GLY A 100 7.39 32.92 7.99
C GLY A 100 6.07 32.56 7.31
N TRP A 101 6.08 31.72 6.29
CA TRP A 101 4.85 31.20 5.70
C TRP A 101 4.18 30.15 6.60
N SER A 102 2.86 30.16 6.62
CA SER A 102 2.09 29.14 7.31
C SER A 102 2.23 27.79 6.63
N VAL A 103 2.42 26.72 7.40
CA VAL A 103 2.58 25.35 6.89
C VAL A 103 1.49 24.48 7.46
N VAL A 104 0.82 23.73 6.60
CA VAL A 104 -0.16 22.71 6.96
C VAL A 104 0.35 21.36 6.45
N ILE A 105 0.33 20.34 7.30
CA ILE A 105 0.67 18.96 6.94
C ILE A 105 -0.60 18.13 6.98
N ILE A 106 -0.87 17.41 5.89
CA ILE A 106 -1.99 16.48 5.75
C ILE A 106 -1.42 15.07 5.64
N ASP A 107 -1.81 14.19 6.54
CA ASP A 107 -1.52 12.75 6.53
C ASP A 107 -2.68 12.02 5.85
N LEU A 108 -2.39 11.25 4.79
CA LEU A 108 -3.36 10.45 4.06
C LEU A 108 -3.47 9.05 4.68
N GLN A 109 -4.50 8.84 5.47
CA GLN A 109 -4.72 7.55 6.11
C GLN A 109 -4.87 6.43 5.08
N ASP A 110 -4.12 5.33 5.31
CA ASP A 110 -4.20 4.10 4.50
C ASP A 110 -3.96 4.33 2.99
N CYS A 111 -3.13 5.32 2.60
CA CYS A 111 -2.92 5.77 1.21
C CYS A 111 -2.71 4.61 0.23
N PHE A 112 -1.84 3.63 0.54
CA PHE A 112 -1.59 2.48 -0.34
C PHE A 112 -2.85 1.67 -0.63
N PHE A 113 -3.75 1.54 0.34
CA PHE A 113 -4.98 0.77 0.17
C PHE A 113 -6.05 1.48 -0.66
N THR A 114 -5.84 2.73 -1.01
CA THR A 114 -6.71 3.47 -1.96
C THR A 114 -6.31 3.25 -3.42
N ILE A 115 -5.13 2.70 -3.66
CA ILE A 115 -4.54 2.54 -5.00
C ILE A 115 -4.72 1.09 -5.45
N PRO A 116 -5.45 0.84 -6.56
CA PRO A 116 -5.69 -0.52 -7.04
C PRO A 116 -4.42 -1.13 -7.66
N LEU A 117 -4.20 -2.42 -7.40
CA LEU A 117 -3.25 -3.24 -8.14
C LEU A 117 -3.79 -3.56 -9.53
N HIS A 118 -2.88 -3.56 -10.53
CA HIS A 118 -3.24 -4.02 -11.86
C HIS A 118 -3.72 -5.49 -11.80
N PRO A 119 -4.84 -5.84 -12.45
CA PRO A 119 -5.45 -7.18 -12.34
C PRO A 119 -4.50 -8.34 -12.65
N LYS A 120 -3.57 -8.16 -13.60
CA LYS A 120 -2.55 -9.16 -13.96
C LYS A 120 -1.63 -9.52 -12.79
N ASP A 121 -1.37 -8.57 -11.90
CA ASP A 121 -0.37 -8.68 -10.84
C ASP A 121 -0.95 -9.18 -9.52
N ARG A 122 -2.27 -9.09 -9.33
CA ARG A 122 -2.94 -9.50 -8.08
C ARG A 122 -2.59 -10.92 -7.67
N LYS A 123 -2.48 -11.85 -8.63
CA LYS A 123 -2.12 -13.25 -8.40
C LYS A 123 -0.80 -13.42 -7.66
N CYS A 124 0.17 -12.51 -7.88
CA CYS A 124 1.49 -12.57 -7.26
C CYS A 124 1.45 -12.16 -5.77
N PHE A 125 0.36 -11.52 -5.34
CA PHE A 125 0.15 -11.10 -3.96
C PHE A 125 -0.90 -11.95 -3.24
N ALA A 126 -0.83 -13.27 -3.47
CA ALA A 126 -1.71 -14.24 -2.83
C ALA A 126 -1.06 -14.83 -1.57
N PHE A 127 -1.89 -15.14 -0.57
CA PHE A 127 -1.48 -15.70 0.70
C PHE A 127 -2.50 -16.71 1.24
N SER A 128 -2.05 -17.53 2.17
CA SER A 128 -2.86 -18.57 2.80
C SER A 128 -3.10 -18.26 4.27
N VAL A 129 -4.30 -18.56 4.75
CA VAL A 129 -4.69 -18.41 6.15
C VAL A 129 -5.16 -19.76 6.68
N PRO A 130 -4.44 -20.39 7.62
CA PRO A 130 -4.86 -21.66 8.20
C PRO A 130 -6.13 -21.48 9.02
N SER A 131 -6.92 -22.54 9.10
CA SER A 131 -8.07 -22.57 10.00
C SER A 131 -7.64 -22.80 11.46
N ILE A 132 -8.48 -22.38 12.40
CA ILE A 132 -8.27 -22.68 13.82
C ILE A 132 -8.36 -24.19 13.99
N ASN A 133 -7.33 -24.79 14.63
CA ASN A 133 -7.22 -26.23 14.87
C ASN A 133 -7.26 -27.11 13.59
N HIS A 134 -6.97 -26.54 12.42
CA HIS A 134 -7.03 -27.26 11.12
C HIS A 134 -8.39 -27.94 10.84
N MET A 135 -9.47 -27.43 11.43
CA MET A 135 -10.82 -28.01 11.30
C MET A 135 -11.51 -27.67 9.95
N ALA A 136 -10.94 -26.76 9.17
CA ALA A 136 -11.47 -26.37 7.87
C ALA A 136 -10.32 -26.22 6.85
N PRO A 137 -10.61 -26.27 5.55
CA PRO A 137 -9.62 -26.01 4.52
C PRO A 137 -8.95 -24.64 4.68
N VAL A 138 -7.69 -24.58 4.26
CA VAL A 138 -6.92 -23.33 4.23
C VAL A 138 -7.63 -22.33 3.31
N LYS A 139 -7.92 -21.15 3.83
CA LYS A 139 -8.48 -20.07 3.03
C LYS A 139 -7.35 -19.34 2.32
N ARG A 140 -7.59 -18.95 1.08
CA ARG A 140 -6.62 -18.21 0.28
C ARG A 140 -7.21 -16.89 -0.21
N PHE A 141 -6.39 -15.85 -0.17
CA PHE A 141 -6.74 -14.50 -0.58
C PHE A 141 -5.62 -13.89 -1.40
N GLN A 142 -5.94 -12.83 -2.15
CA GLN A 142 -4.97 -11.97 -2.83
C GLN A 142 -5.35 -10.51 -2.66
N TRP A 143 -4.35 -9.63 -2.70
CA TRP A 143 -4.57 -8.19 -2.64
C TRP A 143 -5.13 -7.65 -3.96
N LYS A 144 -6.05 -6.70 -3.85
CA LYS A 144 -6.60 -5.91 -4.96
C LYS A 144 -5.99 -4.51 -5.02
N VAL A 145 -5.39 -4.08 -3.93
CA VAL A 145 -4.78 -2.76 -3.72
C VAL A 145 -3.32 -2.91 -3.39
N LEU A 146 -2.56 -1.82 -3.43
CA LEU A 146 -1.13 -1.85 -3.14
C LEU A 146 -0.87 -2.39 -1.72
N PRO A 147 -0.19 -3.53 -1.57
CA PRO A 147 0.10 -4.06 -0.26
C PRO A 147 1.27 -3.31 0.39
N GLN A 148 1.18 -3.15 1.71
CA GLN A 148 2.32 -2.63 2.48
C GLN A 148 3.48 -3.62 2.44
N GLY A 149 4.69 -3.13 2.13
CA GLY A 149 5.89 -3.98 2.02
C GLY A 149 6.21 -4.44 0.59
N MET A 150 5.37 -4.16 -0.40
CA MET A 150 5.73 -4.31 -1.81
C MET A 150 6.77 -3.24 -2.19
N MET A 151 7.84 -3.65 -2.86
CA MET A 151 8.96 -2.79 -3.23
C MET A 151 8.54 -1.53 -4.00
N ASN A 152 7.61 -1.66 -4.94
CA ASN A 152 7.16 -0.57 -5.80
C ASN A 152 5.97 0.23 -5.25
N SER A 153 5.33 -0.16 -4.12
CA SER A 153 4.20 0.58 -3.55
C SER A 153 4.52 2.05 -3.27
N PRO A 154 5.68 2.40 -2.68
CA PRO A 154 6.04 3.80 -2.46
C PRO A 154 6.16 4.60 -3.76
N THR A 155 6.81 4.03 -4.78
CA THR A 155 7.02 4.68 -6.08
C THR A 155 5.69 4.91 -6.80
N VAL A 156 4.81 3.91 -6.82
CA VAL A 156 3.47 4.02 -7.44
C VAL A 156 2.63 5.06 -6.70
N CYS A 157 2.62 5.03 -5.36
CA CYS A 157 1.89 6.01 -4.55
C CYS A 157 2.37 7.44 -4.82
N GLN A 158 3.68 7.67 -4.79
CA GLN A 158 4.31 8.96 -5.05
C GLN A 158 3.95 9.51 -6.44
N TYR A 159 3.99 8.67 -7.47
CA TYR A 159 3.63 9.03 -8.83
C TYR A 159 2.15 9.40 -8.94
N LEU A 160 1.25 8.56 -8.46
CA LEU A 160 -0.19 8.81 -8.57
C LEU A 160 -0.62 10.06 -7.80
N LEU A 161 -0.07 10.29 -6.61
CA LEU A 161 -0.32 11.54 -5.88
C LEU A 161 0.21 12.75 -6.65
N SER A 162 1.34 12.65 -7.33
CA SER A 162 1.83 13.75 -8.16
C SER A 162 0.85 14.12 -9.27
N VAL A 163 0.28 13.11 -9.93
CA VAL A 163 -0.73 13.31 -10.99
C VAL A 163 -2.02 13.91 -10.42
N LEU A 164 -2.49 13.40 -9.27
CA LEU A 164 -3.70 13.90 -8.62
C LEU A 164 -3.57 15.34 -8.12
N LEU A 165 -2.39 15.74 -7.65
CA LEU A 165 -2.12 17.09 -7.17
C LEU A 165 -1.82 18.10 -8.28
N GLN A 166 -1.53 17.64 -9.50
CA GLN A 166 -1.15 18.51 -10.60
C GLN A 166 -2.22 19.58 -10.94
N PRO A 167 -3.52 19.28 -11.06
CA PRO A 167 -4.54 20.30 -11.30
C PRO A 167 -4.61 21.35 -10.20
N ILE A 168 -4.37 20.93 -8.94
CA ILE A 168 -4.37 21.84 -7.79
C ILE A 168 -3.17 22.78 -7.87
N ARG A 169 -1.99 22.28 -8.22
CA ARG A 169 -0.78 23.09 -8.43
C ARG A 169 -0.97 24.12 -9.53
N TYR A 170 -1.62 23.76 -10.62
CA TYR A 170 -1.93 24.70 -11.70
C TYR A 170 -2.91 25.79 -11.25
N LYS A 171 -3.89 25.43 -10.42
CA LYS A 171 -4.88 26.38 -9.92
C LYS A 171 -4.29 27.35 -8.89
N TYR A 172 -3.29 26.92 -8.13
CA TYR A 172 -2.65 27.72 -7.07
C TYR A 172 -1.13 27.79 -7.28
N PRO A 173 -0.65 28.52 -8.30
CA PRO A 173 0.77 28.52 -8.69
C PRO A 173 1.70 29.17 -7.67
N THR A 174 1.16 29.99 -6.75
CA THR A 174 1.91 30.63 -5.67
C THR A 174 2.00 29.78 -4.40
N ALA A 175 1.22 28.70 -4.31
CA ALA A 175 1.25 27.80 -3.16
C ALA A 175 2.34 26.72 -3.34
N PHE A 176 3.06 26.43 -2.26
CA PHE A 176 3.92 25.24 -2.19
C PHE A 176 3.09 24.03 -1.81
N ILE A 177 2.98 23.09 -2.72
CA ILE A 177 2.27 21.82 -2.55
C ILE A 177 3.28 20.71 -2.74
N LEU A 178 3.89 20.28 -1.64
CA LEU A 178 4.88 19.21 -1.64
C LEU A 178 4.22 17.92 -1.13
N HIS A 179 4.66 16.79 -1.62
CA HIS A 179 4.16 15.51 -1.10
C HIS A 179 5.27 14.47 -1.04
N TYR A 180 5.17 13.59 -0.07
CA TYR A 180 6.04 12.43 0.09
C TYR A 180 5.22 11.26 0.60
N MET A 181 4.98 10.28 -0.26
CA MET A 181 4.10 9.14 0.01
C MET A 181 2.71 9.60 0.49
N ASP A 182 2.41 9.40 1.76
CA ASP A 182 1.14 9.70 2.42
C ASP A 182 1.09 11.10 3.07
N ASP A 183 2.20 11.82 3.12
CA ASP A 183 2.27 13.18 3.66
C ASP A 183 2.18 14.25 2.56
N ILE A 184 1.29 15.24 2.73
CA ILE A 184 1.19 16.42 1.87
C ILE A 184 1.46 17.65 2.71
N LEU A 185 2.47 18.44 2.30
CA LEU A 185 2.77 19.73 2.90
C LEU A 185 2.21 20.84 2.01
N LEU A 186 1.38 21.69 2.59
CA LEU A 186 0.84 22.88 1.96
C LEU A 186 1.44 24.12 2.64
N SER A 187 1.88 25.08 1.83
CA SER A 187 2.31 26.38 2.34
C SER A 187 1.96 27.48 1.35
N MET A 188 1.48 28.59 1.85
CA MET A 188 1.19 29.79 1.08
C MET A 188 1.43 31.02 1.94
N GLU A 189 1.62 32.15 1.26
CA GLU A 189 1.69 33.44 1.93
C GLU A 189 0.37 33.71 2.66
N SER A 190 0.46 34.00 3.96
CA SER A 190 -0.73 34.46 4.68
C SER A 190 -0.96 35.93 4.32
N GLU A 191 -2.09 36.25 3.71
CA GLU A 191 -2.55 37.64 3.69
C GLU A 191 -2.75 38.09 5.15
N LEU A 192 -1.88 39.01 5.59
CA LEU A 192 -1.99 39.71 6.88
C LEU A 192 -3.13 40.73 6.80
#